data_c0e4d112223518054493c8fc04875e8d
#
_entry.id   c0e4d112223518054493c8fc04875e8d
#
_cell.length_a   1.000
_cell.length_b   1.000
_cell.length_c   1.000
_cell.angle_alpha   90.00
_cell.angle_beta   90.00
_cell.angle_gamma   90.00
#
_symmetry.space_group_name_H-M   'P 1'
#
loop_
_entity.id
_entity.type
_entity.pdbx_description
1 polymer ?
#
loop_
_entity_poly.entity_id
_entity_poly.type
_entity_poly.pdbx_seq_one_letter_code
_entity_poly.pdbx_strand_id
1 'polypeptide(L)'
;MKKIILLTLAFTVIFSYQIKADNEILVNYSNIAEAKYKDALILAKEMHSSIEKFMNNTNESNFIDVKDSWLKARTIYQQTEVFRFGNPIVDDWEGKVNAWPLDEGLIDYVDNTNYYPSENDFSNFNVIANRKLKVEGELIDASVINANLLSSKLHEIGGNEANVAIGYHAIEFLLWGQDLNGTQKGSGKRAYTDFNLKNCTNNNCDRRREYLLAASQLLIKDLQYIQSVWSSEGQARLDLLNDKENGIKRILIGMGSLSYGELAGERMKLGLMLHDPEEEHDCFSDHTHNSHYYNVVGIKNVFLGEYKTID
;
A
#
# COMPACT_ATOMS: atom_id res chain seq x y z
N MET A 1 -30.71 7.85 53.49
CA MET A 1 -30.76 8.73 52.30
C MET A 1 -29.40 9.36 51.95
N LYS A 2 -28.67 10.05 52.88
CA LYS A 2 -27.36 10.67 52.54
C LYS A 2 -26.29 9.73 51.97
N LYS A 3 -26.20 8.45 52.38
CA LYS A 3 -25.20 7.48 51.83
C LYS A 3 -25.53 7.02 50.40
N ILE A 4 -26.81 6.91 50.02
CA ILE A 4 -27.25 6.53 48.68
C ILE A 4 -26.96 7.66 47.68
N ILE A 5 -27.19 8.94 48.10
CA ILE A 5 -26.91 10.11 47.26
C ILE A 5 -25.42 10.27 46.99
N LEU A 6 -24.54 9.97 47.97
CA LEU A 6 -23.08 10.02 47.77
C LEU A 6 -22.57 8.93 46.80
N LEU A 7 -23.15 7.72 46.87
CA LEU A 7 -22.80 6.63 45.95
C LEU A 7 -23.23 6.93 44.49
N THR A 8 -24.43 7.50 44.33
CA THR A 8 -24.94 7.88 42.99
C THR A 8 -24.14 9.03 42.39
N LEU A 9 -23.72 10.02 43.18
CA LEU A 9 -22.87 11.11 42.70
C LEU A 9 -21.47 10.62 42.31
N ALA A 10 -20.87 9.73 43.13
CA ALA A 10 -19.56 9.14 42.80
C ALA A 10 -19.60 8.29 41.49
N PHE A 11 -20.69 7.53 41.29
CA PHE A 11 -20.87 6.72 40.10
C PHE A 11 -21.07 7.59 38.85
N THR A 12 -21.83 8.66 38.90
CA THR A 12 -22.03 9.60 37.79
C THR A 12 -20.77 10.38 37.45
N VAL A 13 -19.96 10.77 38.43
CA VAL A 13 -18.66 11.45 38.17
C VAL A 13 -17.66 10.51 37.51
N ILE A 14 -17.52 9.27 37.98
CA ILE A 14 -16.63 8.26 37.41
C ILE A 14 -17.07 7.95 35.98
N PHE A 15 -18.36 7.76 35.73
CA PHE A 15 -18.87 7.44 34.38
C PHE A 15 -18.68 8.61 33.40
N SER A 16 -18.90 9.85 33.86
CA SER A 16 -18.63 11.05 33.03
C SER A 16 -17.17 11.24 32.71
N TYR A 17 -16.25 10.88 33.64
CA TYR A 17 -14.81 10.95 33.42
C TYR A 17 -14.34 9.89 32.39
N GLN A 18 -14.89 8.69 32.48
CA GLN A 18 -14.60 7.61 31.54
C GLN A 18 -15.03 7.95 30.11
N ILE A 19 -16.26 8.44 29.92
CA ILE A 19 -16.77 8.86 28.60
C ILE A 19 -15.89 9.98 27.99
N LYS A 20 -15.41 10.92 28.83
CA LYS A 20 -14.52 11.97 28.37
C LYS A 20 -13.15 11.42 27.93
N ALA A 21 -12.56 10.52 28.72
CA ALA A 21 -11.27 9.89 28.40
C ALA A 21 -11.34 9.05 27.13
N ASP A 22 -12.39 8.24 26.96
CA ASP A 22 -12.60 7.45 25.75
C ASP A 22 -12.70 8.33 24.49
N ASN A 23 -13.43 9.44 24.57
CA ASN A 23 -13.54 10.37 23.46
C ASN A 23 -12.20 11.04 23.11
N GLU A 24 -11.37 11.39 24.09
CA GLU A 24 -10.02 11.95 23.86
C GLU A 24 -9.11 10.94 23.16
N ILE A 25 -9.19 9.65 23.50
CA ILE A 25 -8.44 8.57 22.83
C ILE A 25 -8.86 8.44 21.35
N LEU A 26 -10.18 8.41 21.09
CA LEU A 26 -10.69 8.30 19.72
C LEU A 26 -10.30 9.50 18.86
N VAL A 27 -10.34 10.71 19.41
CA VAL A 27 -9.90 11.93 18.73
C VAL A 27 -8.40 11.87 18.43
N ASN A 28 -7.58 11.46 19.40
CA ASN A 28 -6.13 11.36 19.20
C ASN A 28 -5.76 10.29 18.16
N TYR A 29 -6.39 9.12 18.21
CA TYR A 29 -6.21 8.08 17.20
C TYR A 29 -6.51 8.61 15.79
N SER A 30 -7.63 9.32 15.63
CA SER A 30 -8.01 9.92 14.35
C SER A 30 -7.02 10.98 13.88
N ASN A 31 -6.47 11.79 14.81
CA ASN A 31 -5.44 12.79 14.50
C ASN A 31 -4.15 12.12 14.03
N ILE A 32 -3.74 11.01 14.64
CA ILE A 32 -2.57 10.23 14.22
C ILE A 32 -2.81 9.62 12.84
N ALA A 33 -4.00 9.08 12.57
CA ALA A 33 -4.36 8.55 11.25
C ALA A 33 -4.25 9.62 10.16
N GLU A 34 -4.90 10.78 10.36
CA GLU A 34 -4.85 11.91 9.43
C GLU A 34 -3.41 12.36 9.16
N ALA A 35 -2.59 12.51 10.22
CA ALA A 35 -1.21 12.93 10.11
C ALA A 35 -0.36 11.93 9.31
N LYS A 36 -0.49 10.62 9.59
CA LYS A 36 0.24 9.57 8.87
C LYS A 36 -0.14 9.48 7.40
N TYR A 37 -1.44 9.54 7.05
CA TYR A 37 -1.86 9.55 5.66
C TYR A 37 -1.45 10.84 4.93
N LYS A 38 -1.40 11.98 5.63
CA LYS A 38 -0.84 13.21 5.09
C LYS A 38 0.65 13.04 4.75
N ASP A 39 1.43 12.48 5.66
CA ASP A 39 2.85 12.24 5.45
C ASP A 39 3.11 11.22 4.32
N ALA A 40 2.33 10.14 4.26
CA ALA A 40 2.37 9.18 3.16
C ALA A 40 2.07 9.86 1.80
N LEU A 41 1.08 10.75 1.76
CA LEU A 41 0.75 11.53 0.56
C LEU A 41 1.87 12.48 0.15
N ILE A 42 2.54 13.15 1.11
CA ILE A 42 3.70 14.01 0.83
C ILE A 42 4.79 13.20 0.16
N LEU A 43 5.16 12.05 0.71
CA LEU A 43 6.23 11.21 0.18
C LEU A 43 5.87 10.56 -1.16
N ALA A 44 4.60 10.20 -1.39
CA ALA A 44 4.15 9.74 -2.70
C ALA A 44 4.25 10.83 -3.78
N LYS A 45 4.00 12.09 -3.44
CA LYS A 45 4.22 13.23 -4.34
C LYS A 45 5.70 13.47 -4.62
N GLU A 46 6.58 13.35 -3.61
CA GLU A 46 8.02 13.41 -3.79
C GLU A 46 8.51 12.30 -4.72
N MET A 47 8.02 11.07 -4.54
CA MET A 47 8.32 9.93 -5.42
C MET A 47 7.86 10.20 -6.86
N HIS A 48 6.65 10.67 -7.07
CA HIS A 48 6.14 11.00 -8.41
C HIS A 48 7.00 12.09 -9.08
N SER A 49 7.38 13.13 -8.34
CA SER A 49 8.30 14.18 -8.84
C SER A 49 9.67 13.63 -9.23
N SER A 50 10.20 12.66 -8.47
CA SER A 50 11.44 11.94 -8.82
C SER A 50 11.27 11.11 -10.10
N ILE A 51 10.10 10.46 -10.29
CA ILE A 51 9.75 9.76 -11.52
C ILE A 51 9.70 10.73 -12.71
N GLU A 52 9.05 11.88 -12.60
CA GLU A 52 9.00 12.90 -13.66
C GLU A 52 10.41 13.40 -14.01
N LYS A 53 11.26 13.68 -13.01
CA LYS A 53 12.65 14.06 -13.21
C LYS A 53 13.42 12.98 -13.99
N PHE A 54 13.25 11.71 -13.62
CA PHE A 54 13.85 10.56 -14.31
C PHE A 54 13.34 10.44 -15.75
N MET A 55 12.03 10.63 -16.00
CA MET A 55 11.47 10.62 -17.34
C MET A 55 12.05 11.74 -18.22
N ASN A 56 12.28 12.92 -17.67
CA ASN A 56 12.87 14.06 -18.39
C ASN A 56 14.37 13.88 -18.65
N ASN A 57 15.09 13.21 -17.76
CA ASN A 57 16.52 12.96 -17.88
C ASN A 57 16.84 11.51 -17.44
N THR A 58 16.62 10.57 -18.35
CA THR A 58 16.76 9.13 -18.11
C THR A 58 18.23 8.73 -18.01
N ASN A 59 18.71 8.54 -16.80
CA ASN A 59 20.06 8.07 -16.45
C ASN A 59 20.05 7.28 -15.15
N GLU A 60 21.14 6.59 -14.84
CA GLU A 60 21.25 5.71 -13.69
C GLU A 60 21.08 6.44 -12.35
N SER A 61 21.67 7.64 -12.21
CA SER A 61 21.56 8.43 -10.95
C SER A 61 20.11 8.81 -10.65
N ASN A 62 19.37 9.32 -11.65
CA ASN A 62 17.97 9.65 -11.45
C ASN A 62 17.10 8.39 -11.21
N PHE A 63 17.50 7.24 -11.76
CA PHE A 63 16.80 5.99 -11.51
C PHE A 63 17.00 5.50 -10.06
N ILE A 64 18.20 5.66 -9.53
CA ILE A 64 18.50 5.41 -8.11
C ILE A 64 17.67 6.37 -7.24
N ASP A 65 17.63 7.68 -7.56
CA ASP A 65 16.82 8.67 -6.84
C ASP A 65 15.33 8.25 -6.77
N VAL A 66 14.78 7.67 -7.86
CA VAL A 66 13.40 7.17 -7.86
C VAL A 66 13.24 5.98 -6.91
N LYS A 67 14.14 5.01 -6.95
CA LYS A 67 14.12 3.85 -6.05
C LYS A 67 14.19 4.29 -4.59
N ASP A 68 15.09 5.18 -4.27
CA ASP A 68 15.25 5.72 -2.91
C ASP A 68 13.98 6.46 -2.45
N SER A 69 13.32 7.19 -3.35
CA SER A 69 12.06 7.88 -3.02
C SER A 69 10.90 6.89 -2.77
N TRP A 70 10.85 5.77 -3.49
CA TRP A 70 9.90 4.70 -3.22
C TRP A 70 10.16 4.06 -1.85
N LEU A 71 11.40 3.69 -1.55
CA LEU A 71 11.78 3.14 -0.25
C LEU A 71 11.38 4.07 0.91
N LYS A 72 11.64 5.37 0.76
CA LYS A 72 11.25 6.39 1.74
C LYS A 72 9.72 6.47 1.90
N ALA A 73 8.97 6.50 0.81
CA ALA A 73 7.51 6.57 0.85
C ALA A 73 6.89 5.32 1.50
N ARG A 74 7.44 4.14 1.20
CA ARG A 74 6.99 2.87 1.74
C ARG A 74 7.08 2.82 3.27
N THR A 75 8.15 3.37 3.87
CA THR A 75 8.34 3.36 5.32
C THR A 75 7.25 4.10 6.11
N ILE A 76 6.67 5.16 5.55
CA ILE A 76 5.57 5.90 6.18
C ILE A 76 4.24 5.22 5.89
N TYR A 77 4.03 4.74 4.66
CA TYR A 77 2.82 4.02 4.32
C TYR A 77 2.62 2.80 5.23
N GLN A 78 3.64 1.98 5.45
CA GLN A 78 3.56 0.79 6.30
C GLN A 78 3.11 1.10 7.75
N GLN A 79 3.38 2.28 8.24
CA GLN A 79 2.90 2.69 9.55
C GLN A 79 1.39 3.01 9.57
N THR A 80 0.73 3.10 8.40
CA THR A 80 -0.70 3.37 8.31
C THR A 80 -1.55 2.09 8.38
N GLU A 81 -0.98 0.92 8.18
CA GLU A 81 -1.71 -0.34 8.13
C GLU A 81 -2.43 -0.70 9.44
N VAL A 82 -1.97 -0.16 10.56
CA VAL A 82 -2.65 -0.29 11.85
C VAL A 82 -4.08 0.31 11.85
N PHE A 83 -4.39 1.18 10.89
CA PHE A 83 -5.72 1.78 10.73
C PHE A 83 -6.64 0.97 9.80
N ARG A 84 -6.17 -0.08 9.15
CA ARG A 84 -6.94 -0.93 8.24
C ARG A 84 -8.03 -1.70 8.98
N PHE A 85 -7.64 -2.60 9.84
CA PHE A 85 -8.56 -3.49 10.54
C PHE A 85 -9.41 -2.75 11.56
N GLY A 86 -10.71 -3.01 11.57
CA GLY A 86 -11.67 -2.27 12.41
C GLY A 86 -12.19 -0.96 11.79
N ASN A 87 -11.70 -0.56 10.63
CA ASN A 87 -12.15 0.60 9.87
C ASN A 87 -12.52 0.18 8.43
N PRO A 88 -13.79 -0.19 8.15
CA PRO A 88 -14.19 -0.76 6.86
C PRO A 88 -13.79 0.10 5.65
N ILE A 89 -13.92 1.43 5.74
CA ILE A 89 -13.52 2.35 4.66
C ILE A 89 -12.03 2.21 4.31
N VAL A 90 -11.18 1.95 5.31
CA VAL A 90 -9.73 1.77 5.10
C VAL A 90 -9.45 0.38 4.54
N ASP A 91 -10.12 -0.63 5.05
CA ASP A 91 -9.97 -2.02 4.61
C ASP A 91 -10.40 -2.20 3.15
N ASP A 92 -11.57 -1.66 2.77
CA ASP A 92 -12.07 -1.67 1.38
C ASP A 92 -11.18 -0.86 0.40
N TRP A 93 -10.40 0.09 0.91
CA TRP A 93 -9.53 0.94 0.09
C TRP A 93 -8.12 0.36 -0.07
N GLU A 94 -7.64 -0.37 0.91
CA GLU A 94 -6.24 -0.80 1.03
C GLU A 94 -5.74 -1.56 -0.21
N GLY A 95 -6.54 -2.46 -0.76
CA GLY A 95 -6.21 -3.21 -1.97
C GLY A 95 -5.85 -2.33 -3.20
N LYS A 96 -6.28 -1.07 -3.25
CA LYS A 96 -5.90 -0.13 -4.33
C LYS A 96 -4.45 0.33 -4.24
N VAL A 97 -3.84 0.26 -3.07
CA VAL A 97 -2.50 0.81 -2.86
C VAL A 97 -1.46 -0.22 -2.42
N ASN A 98 -1.89 -1.34 -1.83
CA ASN A 98 -0.99 -2.30 -1.21
C ASN A 98 -1.37 -3.77 -1.48
N ALA A 99 -2.17 -4.05 -2.50
CA ALA A 99 -2.53 -5.42 -2.86
C ALA A 99 -1.29 -6.29 -3.11
N TRP A 100 -1.30 -7.49 -2.57
CA TRP A 100 -0.28 -8.53 -2.67
C TRP A 100 -0.95 -9.91 -2.50
N PRO A 101 -0.47 -10.99 -3.11
CA PRO A 101 0.65 -11.09 -4.06
C PRO A 101 0.39 -10.45 -5.41
N LEU A 102 1.47 -10.17 -6.18
CA LEU A 102 1.40 -9.55 -7.50
C LEU A 102 1.94 -10.51 -8.56
N ASP A 103 1.12 -10.77 -9.59
CA ASP A 103 1.54 -11.54 -10.77
C ASP A 103 2.23 -10.61 -11.78
N GLU A 104 3.56 -10.69 -11.86
CA GLU A 104 4.41 -9.76 -12.63
C GLU A 104 4.12 -9.81 -14.13
N GLY A 105 3.80 -11.01 -14.64
CA GLY A 105 3.59 -11.23 -16.07
C GLY A 105 2.33 -10.57 -16.63
N LEU A 106 1.42 -10.10 -15.75
CA LEU A 106 0.34 -9.20 -16.13
C LEU A 106 0.90 -7.87 -16.63
N ILE A 107 1.91 -7.33 -15.96
CA ILE A 107 2.41 -5.97 -16.17
C ILE A 107 3.44 -5.91 -17.30
N ASP A 108 4.54 -6.67 -17.18
CA ASP A 108 5.70 -6.55 -18.03
C ASP A 108 6.34 -7.93 -18.34
N TYR A 109 7.46 -7.94 -19.02
CA TYR A 109 8.23 -9.14 -19.28
C TYR A 109 8.76 -9.77 -17.98
N VAL A 110 8.81 -11.10 -17.97
CA VAL A 110 9.33 -11.94 -16.91
C VAL A 110 10.38 -12.91 -17.48
N ASP A 111 11.27 -13.43 -16.63
CA ASP A 111 12.18 -14.51 -16.99
C ASP A 111 11.40 -15.84 -16.99
N ASN A 112 11.10 -16.34 -18.17
CA ASN A 112 10.34 -17.59 -18.34
C ASN A 112 11.08 -18.85 -17.85
N THR A 113 12.35 -18.75 -17.47
CA THR A 113 13.12 -19.92 -16.98
C THR A 113 12.75 -20.27 -15.54
N ASN A 114 12.41 -19.25 -14.74
CA ASN A 114 12.15 -19.37 -13.32
C ASN A 114 10.75 -18.88 -12.93
N TYR A 115 10.02 -18.29 -13.86
CA TYR A 115 8.66 -17.86 -13.66
C TYR A 115 7.71 -19.04 -13.86
N TYR A 116 7.09 -19.46 -12.82
CA TYR A 116 5.98 -20.41 -12.85
C TYR A 116 4.70 -19.58 -12.82
N PRO A 117 4.06 -19.33 -14.00
CA PRO A 117 2.78 -18.64 -13.98
C PRO A 117 1.85 -19.46 -13.07
N SER A 118 1.26 -18.80 -12.12
CA SER A 118 0.17 -19.36 -11.33
C SER A 118 -0.92 -19.88 -12.29
N GLU A 119 -1.90 -20.64 -11.83
CA GLU A 119 -3.08 -21.02 -12.64
C GLU A 119 -3.92 -19.79 -13.07
N ASN A 120 -3.25 -18.63 -13.24
CA ASN A 120 -3.81 -17.33 -13.58
C ASN A 120 -3.71 -17.10 -15.10
N ASP A 121 -4.84 -17.12 -15.78
CA ASP A 121 -4.92 -16.91 -17.23
C ASP A 121 -4.35 -15.56 -17.70
N PHE A 122 -4.19 -14.59 -16.77
CA PHE A 122 -3.73 -13.23 -17.05
C PHE A 122 -2.22 -13.03 -16.82
N SER A 123 -1.55 -14.01 -16.22
CA SER A 123 -0.13 -13.97 -15.88
C SER A 123 0.83 -13.73 -17.07
N ASN A 124 0.35 -13.88 -18.28
CA ASN A 124 1.13 -13.68 -19.50
C ASN A 124 0.63 -12.52 -20.37
N PHE A 125 -0.21 -11.63 -19.82
CA PHE A 125 -0.80 -10.54 -20.60
C PHE A 125 0.23 -9.52 -21.05
N ASN A 126 1.24 -9.25 -20.25
CA ASN A 126 2.27 -8.27 -20.52
C ASN A 126 1.69 -6.99 -21.14
N VAL A 127 0.96 -6.24 -20.34
CA VAL A 127 0.24 -5.02 -20.78
C VAL A 127 1.17 -4.02 -21.44
N ILE A 128 2.43 -3.98 -21.00
CA ILE A 128 3.44 -3.10 -21.59
C ILE A 128 3.77 -3.50 -23.04
N ALA A 129 3.83 -4.78 -23.35
CA ALA A 129 4.10 -5.24 -24.73
C ALA A 129 2.84 -5.26 -25.59
N ASN A 130 1.67 -5.52 -25.01
CA ASN A 130 0.45 -5.81 -25.75
C ASN A 130 -0.55 -4.64 -25.69
N ARG A 131 -0.89 -4.11 -26.86
CA ARG A 131 -1.85 -2.98 -26.99
C ARG A 131 -3.32 -3.42 -27.01
N LYS A 132 -3.58 -4.71 -27.13
CA LYS A 132 -4.92 -5.30 -27.17
C LYS A 132 -4.91 -6.59 -26.37
N LEU A 133 -5.76 -6.69 -25.38
CA LEU A 133 -5.88 -7.83 -24.50
C LEU A 133 -7.23 -8.48 -24.69
N LYS A 134 -7.26 -9.80 -24.88
CA LYS A 134 -8.51 -10.54 -25.04
C LYS A 134 -8.90 -11.17 -23.70
N VAL A 135 -10.05 -10.78 -23.17
CA VAL A 135 -10.57 -11.22 -21.88
C VAL A 135 -11.98 -11.74 -22.09
N GLU A 136 -12.21 -13.02 -21.83
CA GLU A 136 -13.55 -13.65 -21.90
C GLU A 136 -14.32 -13.34 -23.22
N GLY A 137 -13.58 -13.17 -24.31
CA GLY A 137 -14.17 -12.85 -25.62
C GLY A 137 -14.27 -11.36 -25.92
N GLU A 138 -14.10 -10.49 -24.95
CA GLU A 138 -14.01 -9.05 -25.13
C GLU A 138 -12.59 -8.59 -25.41
N LEU A 139 -12.44 -7.45 -26.08
CA LEU A 139 -11.16 -6.83 -26.41
C LEU A 139 -10.96 -5.58 -25.56
N ILE A 140 -9.98 -5.61 -24.67
CA ILE A 140 -9.54 -4.43 -23.92
C ILE A 140 -8.51 -3.69 -24.77
N ASP A 141 -8.76 -2.42 -25.07
CA ASP A 141 -7.81 -1.53 -25.73
C ASP A 141 -6.82 -0.96 -24.69
N ALA A 142 -5.61 -1.47 -24.74
CA ALA A 142 -4.47 -1.04 -23.92
C ALA A 142 -3.48 -0.20 -24.73
N SER A 143 -3.89 0.41 -25.85
CA SER A 143 -3.02 1.23 -26.72
C SER A 143 -2.44 2.43 -26.00
N VAL A 144 -3.16 2.98 -25.02
CA VAL A 144 -2.72 4.06 -24.13
C VAL A 144 -2.83 3.57 -22.69
N ILE A 145 -1.70 3.57 -21.98
CA ILE A 145 -1.68 3.20 -20.57
C ILE A 145 -1.98 4.45 -19.72
N ASN A 146 -3.08 4.43 -19.00
CA ASN A 146 -3.53 5.53 -18.16
C ASN A 146 -4.20 5.02 -16.89
N ALA A 147 -4.49 5.91 -15.95
CA ALA A 147 -5.08 5.58 -14.66
C ALA A 147 -6.41 4.79 -14.79
N ASN A 148 -7.26 5.11 -15.77
CA ASN A 148 -8.53 4.41 -15.96
C ASN A 148 -8.31 2.97 -16.44
N LEU A 149 -7.40 2.75 -17.39
CA LEU A 149 -7.03 1.39 -17.82
C LEU A 149 -6.55 0.57 -16.63
N LEU A 150 -5.61 1.12 -15.86
CA LEU A 150 -4.98 0.40 -14.74
C LEU A 150 -6.00 0.05 -13.64
N SER A 151 -6.78 1.04 -13.16
CA SER A 151 -7.65 0.86 -12.01
C SER A 151 -9.00 0.22 -12.32
N SER A 152 -9.54 0.42 -13.54
CA SER A 152 -10.91 -0.01 -13.84
C SER A 152 -10.99 -1.19 -14.80
N LYS A 153 -9.88 -1.60 -15.41
CA LYS A 153 -9.86 -2.66 -16.41
C LYS A 153 -8.85 -3.77 -16.12
N LEU A 154 -7.76 -3.45 -15.41
CA LEU A 154 -6.67 -4.39 -15.21
C LEU A 154 -6.51 -4.85 -13.76
N HIS A 155 -6.70 -3.97 -12.80
CA HIS A 155 -6.59 -4.33 -11.40
C HIS A 155 -7.68 -5.32 -11.01
N GLU A 156 -7.28 -6.46 -10.46
CA GLU A 156 -8.13 -7.61 -10.12
C GLU A 156 -8.95 -8.15 -11.33
N ILE A 157 -8.40 -8.02 -12.53
CA ILE A 157 -9.06 -8.51 -13.74
C ILE A 157 -9.38 -10.00 -13.61
N GLY A 158 -10.59 -10.38 -14.03
CA GLY A 158 -11.10 -11.73 -13.88
C GLY A 158 -11.45 -12.11 -12.43
N GLY A 159 -11.49 -11.15 -11.50
CA GLY A 159 -11.77 -11.39 -10.09
C GLY A 159 -10.62 -12.12 -9.35
N ASN A 160 -9.41 -12.05 -9.88
CA ASN A 160 -8.23 -12.64 -9.27
C ASN A 160 -7.40 -11.55 -8.57
N GLU A 161 -7.23 -11.68 -7.27
CA GLU A 161 -6.52 -10.72 -6.40
C GLU A 161 -5.04 -10.58 -6.75
N ALA A 162 -4.40 -11.61 -7.33
CA ALA A 162 -3.01 -11.55 -7.79
C ALA A 162 -2.83 -10.66 -9.05
N ASN A 163 -3.91 -10.28 -9.73
CA ASN A 163 -3.88 -9.37 -10.87
C ASN A 163 -3.70 -7.91 -10.42
N VAL A 164 -2.63 -7.64 -9.69
CA VAL A 164 -2.32 -6.31 -9.17
C VAL A 164 -1.73 -5.43 -10.26
N ALA A 165 -2.46 -4.40 -10.68
CA ALA A 165 -2.03 -3.46 -11.73
C ALA A 165 -1.70 -2.06 -11.20
N ILE A 166 -1.89 -1.78 -9.92
CA ILE A 166 -1.77 -0.46 -9.30
C ILE A 166 -1.10 -0.55 -7.92
N GLY A 167 -0.86 0.60 -7.30
CA GLY A 167 -0.34 0.64 -5.94
C GLY A 167 1.19 0.55 -5.85
N TYR A 168 1.68 0.39 -4.62
CA TYR A 168 3.12 0.37 -4.33
C TYR A 168 3.84 -0.78 -5.00
N HIS A 169 3.27 -1.98 -5.01
CA HIS A 169 3.94 -3.19 -5.56
C HIS A 169 4.03 -3.16 -7.09
N ALA A 170 3.03 -2.62 -7.79
CA ALA A 170 3.13 -2.42 -9.25
C ALA A 170 4.24 -1.42 -9.59
N ILE A 171 4.39 -0.34 -8.81
CA ILE A 171 5.49 0.63 -8.96
C ILE A 171 6.84 -0.02 -8.62
N GLU A 172 6.89 -0.82 -7.56
CA GLU A 172 8.06 -1.56 -7.13
C GLU A 172 8.56 -2.50 -8.23
N PHE A 173 7.68 -3.34 -8.77
CA PHE A 173 8.01 -4.24 -9.88
C PHE A 173 8.51 -3.48 -11.11
N LEU A 174 7.90 -2.35 -11.46
CA LEU A 174 8.38 -1.52 -12.56
C LEU A 174 9.79 -0.97 -12.33
N LEU A 175 10.16 -0.67 -11.09
CA LEU A 175 11.46 -0.10 -10.76
C LEU A 175 12.55 -1.16 -10.58
N TRP A 176 12.26 -2.31 -10.01
CA TRP A 176 13.26 -3.34 -9.74
C TRP A 176 13.22 -4.52 -10.70
N GLY A 177 12.06 -4.81 -11.34
CA GLY A 177 11.83 -6.05 -12.07
C GLY A 177 11.70 -7.24 -11.13
N GLN A 178 11.68 -8.44 -11.67
CA GLN A 178 11.60 -9.66 -10.87
C GLN A 178 12.77 -9.78 -9.90
N ASP A 179 12.51 -10.32 -8.73
CA ASP A 179 13.55 -10.89 -7.90
C ASP A 179 13.87 -12.31 -8.37
N LEU A 180 15.08 -12.50 -8.87
CA LEU A 180 15.59 -13.80 -9.33
C LEU A 180 16.59 -14.42 -8.32
N ASN A 181 16.65 -13.90 -7.10
CA ASN A 181 17.55 -14.40 -6.06
C ASN A 181 16.94 -15.58 -5.27
N GLY A 182 15.68 -15.93 -5.50
CA GLY A 182 14.94 -16.92 -4.75
C GLY A 182 14.88 -16.55 -3.26
N THR A 183 15.20 -17.48 -2.38
CA THR A 183 15.21 -17.23 -0.92
C THR A 183 16.49 -16.55 -0.42
N GLN A 184 17.33 -16.03 -1.32
CA GLN A 184 18.58 -15.35 -0.96
C GLN A 184 18.38 -13.84 -1.02
N LYS A 185 19.16 -13.10 -0.23
CA LYS A 185 19.20 -11.65 -0.28
C LYS A 185 19.45 -11.10 -1.67
N GLY A 186 18.73 -10.07 -2.04
CA GLY A 186 18.99 -9.29 -3.24
C GLY A 186 17.70 -8.82 -3.88
N SER A 187 17.71 -7.63 -4.43
CA SER A 187 16.59 -7.05 -5.17
C SER A 187 16.63 -7.42 -6.64
N GLY A 188 15.54 -7.19 -7.35
CA GLY A 188 15.48 -7.20 -8.81
C GLY A 188 16.48 -6.23 -9.43
N LYS A 189 16.88 -6.50 -10.68
CA LYS A 189 18.00 -5.81 -11.36
C LYS A 189 17.57 -5.13 -12.65
N ARG A 190 16.40 -4.52 -12.70
CA ARG A 190 15.95 -3.76 -13.87
C ARG A 190 16.91 -2.62 -14.17
N ALA A 191 17.31 -2.51 -15.42
CA ALA A 191 18.18 -1.45 -15.89
C ALA A 191 17.39 -0.14 -16.13
N TYR A 192 17.97 1.03 -15.87
CA TYR A 192 17.36 2.31 -16.21
C TYR A 192 17.12 2.46 -17.72
N THR A 193 17.88 1.74 -18.54
CA THR A 193 17.74 1.72 -20.01
C THR A 193 16.42 1.13 -20.48
N ASP A 194 15.69 0.40 -19.63
CA ASP A 194 14.33 -0.06 -19.91
C ASP A 194 13.30 1.09 -20.00
N PHE A 195 13.72 2.28 -19.60
CA PHE A 195 12.95 3.53 -19.71
C PHE A 195 13.58 4.53 -20.69
N ASN A 196 14.72 4.20 -21.31
CA ASN A 196 15.46 5.13 -22.15
C ASN A 196 14.97 5.07 -23.61
N LEU A 197 14.30 6.12 -24.08
CA LEU A 197 13.75 6.18 -25.44
C LEU A 197 14.82 6.18 -26.56
N LYS A 198 16.06 6.57 -26.24
CA LYS A 198 17.17 6.61 -27.21
C LYS A 198 17.97 5.33 -27.26
N ASN A 199 18.04 4.61 -26.15
CA ASN A 199 18.78 3.36 -26.01
C ASN A 199 17.94 2.37 -25.21
N CYS A 200 16.79 2.00 -25.79
CA CYS A 200 15.81 1.14 -25.15
C CYS A 200 16.30 -0.31 -25.09
N THR A 201 16.42 -0.84 -23.88
CA THR A 201 16.57 -2.27 -23.64
C THR A 201 15.20 -2.90 -23.37
N ASN A 202 15.05 -4.19 -23.68
CA ASN A 202 13.81 -4.96 -23.47
C ASN A 202 12.54 -4.37 -24.12
N ASN A 203 12.67 -3.53 -25.13
CA ASN A 203 11.58 -2.92 -25.91
C ASN A 203 10.54 -2.14 -25.06
N ASN A 204 9.55 -1.53 -25.69
CA ASN A 204 8.39 -0.86 -25.08
C ASN A 204 8.72 0.15 -23.98
N CYS A 205 9.89 0.81 -24.07
CA CYS A 205 10.32 1.80 -23.07
C CYS A 205 9.36 2.99 -22.93
N ASP A 206 8.71 3.40 -24.00
CA ASP A 206 7.65 4.41 -24.02
C ASP A 206 6.48 3.99 -23.15
N ARG A 207 6.01 2.76 -23.33
CA ARG A 207 4.85 2.24 -22.60
C ARG A 207 5.16 1.97 -21.13
N ARG A 208 6.39 1.52 -20.83
CA ARG A 208 6.83 1.35 -19.43
C ARG A 208 6.89 2.68 -18.69
N ARG A 209 7.25 3.76 -19.38
CA ARG A 209 7.19 5.14 -18.86
C ARG A 209 5.74 5.57 -18.60
N GLU A 210 4.83 5.34 -19.56
CA GLU A 210 3.40 5.63 -19.41
C GLU A 210 2.82 4.92 -18.18
N TYR A 211 3.16 3.63 -18.00
CA TYR A 211 2.69 2.84 -16.88
C TYR A 211 3.17 3.41 -15.54
N LEU A 212 4.47 3.64 -15.40
CA LEU A 212 5.06 4.14 -14.15
C LEU A 212 4.48 5.52 -13.75
N LEU A 213 4.31 6.41 -14.74
CA LEU A 213 3.68 7.72 -14.50
C LEU A 213 2.21 7.57 -14.09
N ALA A 214 1.45 6.74 -14.80
CA ALA A 214 0.03 6.53 -14.50
C ALA A 214 -0.18 5.88 -13.12
N ALA A 215 0.60 4.87 -12.77
CA ALA A 215 0.52 4.18 -11.48
C ALA A 215 0.88 5.11 -10.31
N SER A 216 1.95 5.90 -10.44
CA SER A 216 2.37 6.83 -9.37
C SER A 216 1.38 8.00 -9.20
N GLN A 217 0.78 8.49 -10.29
CA GLN A 217 -0.26 9.50 -10.22
C GLN A 217 -1.56 8.97 -9.58
N LEU A 218 -1.91 7.72 -9.88
CA LEU A 218 -3.06 7.06 -9.29
C LEU A 218 -2.87 6.85 -7.79
N LEU A 219 -1.68 6.40 -7.37
CA LEU A 219 -1.33 6.26 -5.96
C LEU A 219 -1.51 7.58 -5.18
N ILE A 220 -1.10 8.71 -5.76
CA ILE A 220 -1.34 10.03 -5.15
C ILE A 220 -2.84 10.29 -4.96
N LYS A 221 -3.66 9.99 -5.98
CA LYS A 221 -5.12 10.18 -5.92
C LYS A 221 -5.75 9.32 -4.82
N ASP A 222 -5.32 8.07 -4.71
CA ASP A 222 -5.84 7.14 -3.71
C ASP A 222 -5.41 7.55 -2.29
N LEU A 223 -4.17 8.03 -2.12
CA LEU A 223 -3.72 8.59 -0.84
C LEU A 223 -4.40 9.91 -0.49
N GLN A 224 -4.76 10.76 -1.46
CA GLN A 224 -5.57 11.94 -1.21
C GLN A 224 -6.97 11.58 -0.71
N TYR A 225 -7.57 10.55 -1.28
CA TYR A 225 -8.87 10.07 -0.82
C TYR A 225 -8.80 9.61 0.63
N ILE A 226 -7.87 8.71 0.97
CA ILE A 226 -7.81 8.16 2.33
C ILE A 226 -7.44 9.25 3.38
N GLN A 227 -6.56 10.19 3.02
CA GLN A 227 -6.27 11.33 3.89
C GLN A 227 -7.53 12.18 4.12
N SER A 228 -8.38 12.38 3.12
CA SER A 228 -9.61 13.16 3.24
C SER A 228 -10.64 12.49 4.16
N VAL A 229 -10.75 11.15 4.16
CA VAL A 229 -11.71 10.44 5.02
C VAL A 229 -11.31 10.42 6.50
N TRP A 230 -10.06 10.75 6.82
CA TRP A 230 -9.59 10.97 8.18
C TRP A 230 -9.53 12.44 8.61
N SER A 231 -9.82 13.39 7.72
CA SER A 231 -9.92 14.82 8.06
C SER A 231 -10.97 15.09 9.12
N SER A 232 -11.05 16.33 9.62
CA SER A 232 -11.99 16.72 10.70
C SER A 232 -13.47 16.36 10.42
N GLU A 233 -13.87 16.38 9.14
CA GLU A 233 -15.22 16.01 8.69
C GLU A 233 -15.25 14.73 7.86
N GLY A 234 -14.14 13.98 7.86
CA GLY A 234 -14.00 12.77 7.08
C GLY A 234 -14.81 11.59 7.61
N GLN A 235 -15.32 10.77 6.71
CA GLN A 235 -16.26 9.70 7.06
C GLN A 235 -15.68 8.67 8.03
N ALA A 236 -14.42 8.22 7.84
CA ALA A 236 -13.80 7.25 8.73
C ALA A 236 -13.64 7.80 10.16
N ARG A 237 -13.29 9.10 10.27
CA ARG A 237 -13.21 9.79 11.55
C ARG A 237 -14.58 9.89 12.22
N LEU A 238 -15.59 10.32 11.50
CA LEU A 238 -16.95 10.47 12.04
C LEU A 238 -17.54 9.13 12.46
N ASP A 239 -17.35 8.07 11.66
CA ASP A 239 -17.79 6.72 11.98
C ASP A 239 -17.16 6.21 13.28
N LEU A 240 -15.87 6.46 13.48
CA LEU A 240 -15.18 6.09 14.71
C LEU A 240 -15.67 6.89 15.92
N LEU A 241 -15.76 8.22 15.79
CA LEU A 241 -16.15 9.10 16.90
C LEU A 241 -17.60 8.93 17.33
N ASN A 242 -18.47 8.51 16.42
CA ASN A 242 -19.88 8.24 16.71
C ASN A 242 -20.11 6.85 17.31
N ASP A 243 -19.20 5.91 17.10
CA ASP A 243 -19.29 4.55 17.66
C ASP A 243 -18.67 4.48 19.06
N LYS A 244 -19.30 5.18 20.00
CA LYS A 244 -18.80 5.32 21.38
C LYS A 244 -18.68 4.00 22.14
N GLU A 245 -19.49 3.00 21.78
CA GLU A 245 -19.47 1.68 22.44
C GLU A 245 -18.31 0.82 21.95
N ASN A 246 -17.94 0.92 20.67
CA ASN A 246 -16.96 0.05 20.04
C ASN A 246 -15.68 0.77 19.60
N GLY A 247 -15.60 2.10 19.68
CA GLY A 247 -14.46 2.87 19.18
C GLY A 247 -13.12 2.37 19.71
N ILE A 248 -12.98 2.17 21.01
CA ILE A 248 -11.77 1.58 21.62
C ILE A 248 -11.54 0.14 21.14
N LYS A 249 -12.60 -0.66 21.04
CA LYS A 249 -12.49 -2.02 20.51
C LYS A 249 -11.99 -2.04 19.07
N ARG A 250 -12.42 -1.12 18.21
CA ARG A 250 -11.93 -0.98 16.82
C ARG A 250 -10.45 -0.68 16.77
N ILE A 251 -9.95 0.20 17.64
CA ILE A 251 -8.50 0.49 17.78
C ILE A 251 -7.74 -0.78 18.19
N LEU A 252 -8.24 -1.52 19.19
CA LEU A 252 -7.61 -2.77 19.63
C LEU A 252 -7.64 -3.86 18.54
N ILE A 253 -8.72 -3.94 17.78
CA ILE A 253 -8.81 -4.83 16.60
C ILE A 253 -7.74 -4.45 15.58
N GLY A 254 -7.57 -3.16 15.26
CA GLY A 254 -6.53 -2.69 14.33
C GLY A 254 -5.14 -3.15 14.73
N MET A 255 -4.74 -2.88 15.97
CA MET A 255 -3.44 -3.31 16.49
C MET A 255 -3.30 -4.84 16.55
N GLY A 256 -4.33 -5.53 17.04
CA GLY A 256 -4.31 -6.99 17.22
C GLY A 256 -4.31 -7.74 15.90
N SER A 257 -5.15 -7.35 14.94
CA SER A 257 -5.22 -7.99 13.63
C SER A 257 -3.94 -7.75 12.81
N LEU A 258 -3.41 -6.53 12.84
CA LEU A 258 -2.13 -6.27 12.17
C LEU A 258 -0.99 -7.08 12.79
N SER A 259 -0.88 -7.17 14.12
CA SER A 259 0.26 -7.87 14.74
C SER A 259 0.17 -9.39 14.64
N TYR A 260 -1.01 -9.98 14.86
CA TYR A 260 -1.19 -11.43 14.93
C TYR A 260 -1.64 -12.05 13.61
N GLY A 261 -2.67 -11.49 12.98
CA GLY A 261 -3.20 -12.01 11.72
C GLY A 261 -2.25 -11.70 10.56
N GLU A 262 -2.11 -10.44 10.25
CA GLU A 262 -1.40 -9.98 9.07
C GLU A 262 0.12 -10.19 9.19
N LEU A 263 0.77 -9.52 10.16
CA LEU A 263 2.23 -9.53 10.24
C LEU A 263 2.80 -10.89 10.63
N ALA A 264 2.31 -11.49 11.71
CA ALA A 264 2.82 -12.78 12.16
C ALA A 264 2.27 -13.96 11.36
N GLY A 265 0.99 -13.93 10.98
CA GLY A 265 0.30 -15.00 10.26
C GLY A 265 0.65 -15.03 8.78
N GLU A 266 0.20 -14.01 8.06
CA GLU A 266 0.29 -13.99 6.60
C GLU A 266 1.71 -13.63 6.10
N ARG A 267 2.35 -12.60 6.65
CA ARG A 267 3.62 -12.10 6.11
C ARG A 267 4.87 -12.81 6.62
N MET A 268 4.88 -13.34 7.84
CA MET A 268 6.05 -14.03 8.38
C MET A 268 5.91 -15.54 8.35
N LYS A 269 4.79 -16.07 8.86
CA LYS A 269 4.62 -17.51 9.05
C LYS A 269 4.50 -18.25 7.72
N LEU A 270 3.76 -17.69 6.75
CA LEU A 270 3.58 -18.34 5.44
C LEU A 270 4.92 -18.45 4.71
N GLY A 271 5.68 -17.39 4.56
CA GLY A 271 7.00 -17.42 3.93
C GLY A 271 7.96 -18.41 4.59
N LEU A 272 7.97 -18.46 5.95
CA LEU A 272 8.79 -19.43 6.70
C LEU A 272 8.35 -20.89 6.50
N MET A 273 7.05 -21.15 6.35
CA MET A 273 6.51 -22.52 6.22
C MET A 273 6.63 -23.04 4.79
N LEU A 274 6.37 -22.19 3.82
CA LEU A 274 6.35 -22.56 2.40
C LEU A 274 7.73 -22.52 1.77
N HIS A 275 8.66 -21.72 2.35
CA HIS A 275 9.95 -21.40 1.75
C HIS A 275 9.80 -20.83 0.33
N ASP A 276 8.72 -20.10 0.12
CA ASP A 276 8.36 -19.51 -1.16
C ASP A 276 8.80 -18.03 -1.16
N PRO A 277 9.68 -17.62 -2.09
CA PRO A 277 10.11 -16.22 -2.20
C PRO A 277 8.96 -15.27 -2.58
N GLU A 278 7.91 -15.76 -3.21
CA GLU A 278 6.72 -14.96 -3.57
C GLU A 278 5.88 -14.53 -2.35
N GLU A 279 6.08 -15.19 -1.20
CA GLU A 279 5.46 -14.77 0.06
C GLU A 279 6.19 -13.57 0.71
N GLU A 280 7.25 -13.08 0.13
CA GLU A 280 7.99 -11.92 0.60
C GLU A 280 7.30 -10.61 0.18
N HIS A 281 6.73 -9.88 1.11
CA HIS A 281 5.81 -8.76 0.87
C HIS A 281 6.37 -7.63 -0.03
N ASP A 282 7.64 -7.25 0.10
CA ASP A 282 8.33 -6.28 -0.77
C ASP A 282 9.54 -6.97 -1.46
N CYS A 283 9.29 -8.09 -2.16
CA CYS A 283 10.32 -8.95 -2.72
C CYS A 283 11.15 -8.27 -3.80
N PHE A 284 10.53 -7.47 -4.68
CA PHE A 284 11.25 -6.87 -5.79
C PHE A 284 12.36 -5.93 -5.34
N SER A 285 12.17 -5.23 -4.24
CA SER A 285 13.14 -4.29 -3.68
C SER A 285 14.03 -4.87 -2.57
N ASP A 286 13.76 -6.11 -2.10
CA ASP A 286 14.38 -6.72 -0.90
C ASP A 286 14.14 -5.86 0.37
N HIS A 287 12.93 -5.27 0.49
CA HIS A 287 12.60 -4.29 1.53
C HIS A 287 11.66 -4.81 2.62
N THR A 288 11.23 -6.06 2.54
CA THR A 288 10.24 -6.71 3.43
C THR A 288 10.55 -6.54 4.91
N HIS A 289 11.82 -6.66 5.30
CA HIS A 289 12.25 -6.48 6.69
C HIS A 289 11.96 -5.06 7.24
N ASN A 290 12.03 -4.03 6.39
CA ASN A 290 11.64 -2.67 6.78
C ASN A 290 10.12 -2.53 6.86
N SER A 291 9.37 -3.12 5.92
CA SER A 291 7.91 -3.10 5.95
C SER A 291 7.37 -3.71 7.24
N HIS A 292 7.90 -4.85 7.66
CA HIS A 292 7.57 -5.47 8.94
C HIS A 292 7.92 -4.57 10.14
N TYR A 293 9.12 -3.97 10.12
CA TYR A 293 9.53 -3.04 11.17
C TYR A 293 8.58 -1.84 11.29
N TYR A 294 8.23 -1.22 10.16
CA TYR A 294 7.36 -0.05 10.17
C TYR A 294 5.89 -0.37 10.46
N ASN A 295 5.40 -1.58 10.21
CA ASN A 295 4.12 -2.04 10.76
C ASN A 295 4.13 -2.00 12.29
N VAL A 296 5.18 -2.54 12.92
CA VAL A 296 5.34 -2.50 14.38
C VAL A 296 5.45 -1.06 14.90
N VAL A 297 6.15 -0.18 14.18
CA VAL A 297 6.21 1.26 14.52
C VAL A 297 4.81 1.89 14.45
N GLY A 298 3.99 1.52 13.47
CA GLY A 298 2.59 1.95 13.38
C GLY A 298 1.77 1.54 14.61
N ILE A 299 1.84 0.27 15.00
CA ILE A 299 1.20 -0.25 16.21
C ILE A 299 1.68 0.50 17.45
N LYS A 300 3.00 0.68 17.61
CA LYS A 300 3.59 1.41 18.73
C LYS A 300 3.07 2.85 18.82
N ASN A 301 2.99 3.57 17.72
CA ASN A 301 2.52 4.94 17.71
C ASN A 301 1.04 5.03 18.16
N VAL A 302 0.19 4.12 17.70
CA VAL A 302 -1.21 4.05 18.13
C VAL A 302 -1.33 3.70 19.61
N PHE A 303 -0.57 2.69 20.07
CA PHE A 303 -0.59 2.27 21.48
C PHE A 303 -0.15 3.37 22.44
N LEU A 304 0.90 4.12 22.09
CA LEU A 304 1.40 5.24 22.90
C LEU A 304 0.58 6.53 22.72
N GLY A 305 -0.23 6.62 21.67
CA GLY A 305 -0.95 7.84 21.31
C GLY A 305 -0.02 8.95 20.80
N GLU A 306 1.14 8.60 20.19
CA GLU A 306 2.18 9.52 19.78
C GLU A 306 2.61 9.30 18.33
N TYR A 307 2.70 10.39 17.57
CA TYR A 307 3.28 10.41 16.24
C TYR A 307 3.99 11.75 15.99
N LYS A 308 5.19 11.67 15.44
CA LYS A 308 5.93 12.84 14.98
C LYS A 308 5.86 12.88 13.45
N THR A 309 5.27 13.96 12.91
CA THR A 309 5.19 14.23 11.47
C THR A 309 6.56 14.45 10.85
N ILE A 310 6.64 14.27 9.55
CA ILE A 310 7.87 14.51 8.77
C ILE A 310 8.07 16.01 8.45
N ASP A 311 7.02 16.83 8.57
CA ASP A 311 7.05 18.29 8.43
C ASP A 311 7.58 19.00 9.68
#